data_347f6b6a4942a41b63a2c6a8ed6310a9
#
_entry.id   347f6b6a4942a41b63a2c6a8ed6310a9
#
_cell.length_a   1.000
_cell.length_b   1.000
_cell.length_c   1.000
_cell.angle_alpha   90.00
_cell.angle_beta   90.00
_cell.angle_gamma   90.00
#
_symmetry.space_group_name_H-M   'P 1'
#
loop_
_entity.id
_entity.type
_entity.pdbx_description
1 polymer ?
#
loop_
_entity_poly.entity_id
_entity_poly.type
_entity_poly.pdbx_seq_one_letter_code
_entity_poly.pdbx_strand_id
1 'polypeptide(L)'
;DIGANEDQNFAYWAQQCELDADLNEFGLHPVVFVVFTAEQEAIEKALEAVESVGRALPSAHVVLVENQRFGAIGQLHPASSAHRAYAERLVPAASTTSYITMPKIPANSYARFEPHRLSFSRVVQMLPAEITEITGLPRADAKICRGDVAFFLATMFEQFDQIFGGGNA
;
A
#
# COMPACT_ATOMS: atom_id res chain seq x y z
N ASP A 1 -2.76 -6.11 -10.41
CA ASP A 1 -1.39 -5.82 -9.95
C ASP A 1 -0.48 -5.67 -11.16
N ILE A 2 0.16 -4.51 -11.26
CA ILE A 2 1.13 -4.21 -12.31
C ILE A 2 2.51 -4.53 -11.72
N GLY A 3 3.19 -5.51 -12.33
CA GLY A 3 4.51 -5.94 -11.87
C GLY A 3 5.56 -4.83 -11.93
N ALA A 4 6.62 -4.97 -11.16
CA ALA A 4 7.72 -4.02 -11.15
C ALA A 4 8.28 -3.81 -12.58
N ASN A 5 8.43 -2.55 -13.01
CA ASN A 5 8.86 -2.10 -14.33
C ASN A 5 7.84 -2.27 -15.48
N GLU A 6 6.59 -2.66 -15.21
CA GLU A 6 5.53 -2.73 -16.21
C GLU A 6 4.62 -1.48 -16.21
N ASP A 7 4.82 -0.57 -15.28
CA ASP A 7 4.06 0.68 -15.13
C ASP A 7 4.12 1.58 -16.38
N GLN A 8 5.29 1.70 -17.02
CA GLN A 8 5.44 2.46 -18.26
C GLN A 8 4.73 1.79 -19.43
N ASN A 9 4.81 0.45 -19.55
CA ASN A 9 4.11 -0.29 -20.58
C ASN A 9 2.60 -0.17 -20.39
N PHE A 10 2.12 -0.28 -19.16
CA PHE A 10 0.71 -0.08 -18.85
C PHE A 10 0.24 1.33 -19.20
N ALA A 11 0.99 2.38 -18.81
CA ALA A 11 0.64 3.75 -19.10
C ALA A 11 0.58 4.02 -20.61
N TYR A 12 1.57 3.50 -21.37
CA TYR A 12 1.56 3.59 -22.83
C TYR A 12 0.34 2.90 -23.43
N TRP A 13 0.06 1.67 -23.02
CA TRP A 13 -1.10 0.91 -23.50
C TRP A 13 -2.42 1.63 -23.15
N ALA A 14 -2.58 2.09 -21.92
CA ALA A 14 -3.79 2.78 -21.47
C ALA A 14 -4.07 4.04 -22.28
N GLN A 15 -3.02 4.79 -22.69
CA GLN A 15 -3.16 5.93 -23.59
C GLN A 15 -3.55 5.50 -25.01
N GLN A 16 -2.95 4.42 -25.54
CA GLN A 16 -3.23 3.99 -26.92
C GLN A 16 -4.65 3.48 -27.11
N CYS A 17 -5.25 2.86 -26.09
CA CYS A 17 -6.64 2.39 -26.14
C CYS A 17 -7.64 3.36 -25.49
N GLU A 18 -7.23 4.58 -25.18
CA GLU A 18 -8.10 5.62 -24.60
C GLU A 18 -8.84 5.14 -23.34
N LEU A 19 -8.17 4.32 -22.51
CA LEU A 19 -8.77 3.64 -21.35
C LEU A 19 -9.47 4.61 -20.38
N ASP A 20 -8.94 5.82 -20.19
CA ASP A 20 -9.56 6.83 -19.31
C ASP A 20 -10.94 7.27 -19.84
N ALA A 21 -11.05 7.45 -21.16
CA ALA A 21 -12.31 7.81 -21.80
C ALA A 21 -13.34 6.69 -21.67
N ASP A 22 -12.95 5.44 -21.91
CA ASP A 22 -13.82 4.27 -21.77
C ASP A 22 -14.33 4.12 -20.33
N LEU A 23 -13.43 4.24 -19.34
CA LEU A 23 -13.82 4.17 -17.93
C LEU A 23 -14.83 5.26 -17.55
N ASN A 24 -14.60 6.48 -18.00
CA ASN A 24 -15.53 7.60 -17.78
C ASN A 24 -16.89 7.38 -18.47
N GLU A 25 -16.93 6.84 -19.69
CA GLU A 25 -18.17 6.50 -20.40
C GLU A 25 -18.99 5.45 -19.63
N PHE A 26 -18.34 4.49 -19.00
CA PHE A 26 -19.00 3.50 -18.15
C PHE A 26 -19.30 3.98 -16.72
N GLY A 27 -18.97 5.24 -16.38
CA GLY A 27 -19.16 5.80 -15.05
C GLY A 27 -18.25 5.15 -13.99
N LEU A 28 -17.11 4.60 -14.41
CA LEU A 28 -16.13 3.98 -13.52
C LEU A 28 -15.07 4.99 -13.13
N HIS A 29 -14.74 5.03 -11.84
CA HIS A 29 -13.71 5.89 -11.29
C HIS A 29 -12.49 5.04 -10.91
N PRO A 30 -11.42 5.04 -11.72
CA PRO A 30 -10.23 4.24 -11.43
C PRO A 30 -9.52 4.74 -10.18
N VAL A 31 -9.04 3.81 -9.37
CA VAL A 31 -8.18 4.09 -8.21
C VAL A 31 -6.85 3.41 -8.44
N VAL A 32 -5.76 4.16 -8.33
CA VAL A 32 -4.40 3.65 -8.53
C VAL A 32 -3.60 3.79 -7.25
N PHE A 33 -3.16 2.67 -6.71
CA PHE A 33 -2.27 2.62 -5.55
C PHE A 33 -0.81 2.61 -6.01
N VAL A 34 -0.06 3.64 -5.64
CA VAL A 34 1.38 3.71 -5.90
C VAL A 34 2.12 3.40 -4.60
N VAL A 35 2.67 2.20 -4.52
CA VAL A 35 3.34 1.69 -3.32
C VAL A 35 4.83 1.98 -3.37
N PHE A 36 5.38 2.54 -2.28
CA PHE A 36 6.81 2.84 -2.16
C PHE A 36 7.33 2.61 -0.74
N THR A 37 8.64 2.49 -0.61
CA THR A 37 9.35 2.35 0.68
C THR A 37 10.23 3.56 0.95
N ALA A 38 10.85 3.64 2.14
CA ALA A 38 11.78 4.70 2.51
C ALA A 38 13.16 4.63 1.80
N GLU A 39 13.24 3.89 0.70
CA GLU A 39 14.44 3.77 -0.13
C GLU A 39 14.40 4.77 -1.29
N GLN A 40 15.53 5.39 -1.60
CA GLN A 40 15.60 6.43 -2.64
C GLN A 40 15.04 5.95 -3.98
N GLU A 41 15.46 4.77 -4.43
CA GLU A 41 15.02 4.20 -5.71
C GLU A 41 13.50 3.97 -5.75
N ALA A 42 12.92 3.48 -4.65
CA ALA A 42 11.47 3.28 -4.54
C ALA A 42 10.69 4.60 -4.60
N ILE A 43 11.22 5.67 -3.99
CA ILE A 43 10.63 7.01 -4.04
C ILE A 43 10.70 7.59 -5.47
N GLU A 44 11.82 7.42 -6.15
CA GLU A 44 12.01 7.87 -7.53
C GLU A 44 11.07 7.13 -8.49
N LYS A 45 10.91 5.81 -8.32
CA LYS A 45 9.95 5.00 -9.06
C LYS A 45 8.49 5.40 -8.79
N ALA A 46 8.15 5.71 -7.54
CA ALA A 46 6.82 6.22 -7.22
C ALA A 46 6.53 7.56 -7.91
N LEU A 47 7.51 8.46 -7.99
CA LEU A 47 7.38 9.70 -8.74
C LEU A 47 7.10 9.43 -10.23
N GLU A 48 7.90 8.57 -10.87
CA GLU A 48 7.71 8.18 -12.27
C GLU A 48 6.30 7.58 -12.49
N ALA A 49 5.83 6.74 -11.55
CA ALA A 49 4.49 6.13 -11.62
C ALA A 49 3.38 7.17 -11.48
N VAL A 50 3.47 8.11 -10.53
CA VAL A 50 2.49 9.20 -10.36
C VAL A 50 2.38 10.04 -11.65
N GLU A 51 3.52 10.42 -12.23
CA GLU A 51 3.56 11.20 -13.46
C GLU A 51 3.00 10.41 -14.67
N SER A 52 3.30 9.12 -14.75
CA SER A 52 2.82 8.24 -15.83
C SER A 52 1.32 8.01 -15.74
N VAL A 53 0.82 7.73 -14.55
CA VAL A 53 -0.63 7.57 -14.28
C VAL A 53 -1.37 8.86 -14.55
N GLY A 54 -0.87 10.01 -14.09
CA GLY A 54 -1.50 11.31 -14.33
C GLY A 54 -1.64 11.67 -15.82
N ARG A 55 -0.74 11.15 -16.67
CA ARG A 55 -0.86 11.30 -18.13
C ARG A 55 -1.80 10.28 -18.77
N ALA A 56 -1.79 9.04 -18.30
CA ALA A 56 -2.52 7.93 -18.90
C ALA A 56 -3.98 7.84 -18.45
N LEU A 57 -4.22 8.15 -17.18
CA LEU A 57 -5.52 8.08 -16.54
C LEU A 57 -5.76 9.37 -15.72
N PRO A 58 -6.00 10.52 -16.37
CA PRO A 58 -6.16 11.79 -15.68
C PRO A 58 -7.37 11.84 -14.74
N SER A 59 -8.37 10.97 -14.92
CA SER A 59 -9.51 10.84 -14.01
C SER A 59 -9.25 9.94 -12.80
N ALA A 60 -8.09 9.24 -12.73
CA ALA A 60 -7.81 8.32 -11.66
C ALA A 60 -7.58 9.03 -10.32
N HIS A 61 -8.17 8.45 -9.28
CA HIS A 61 -7.80 8.79 -7.90
C HIS A 61 -6.52 8.07 -7.53
N VAL A 62 -5.40 8.80 -7.46
CA VAL A 62 -4.11 8.24 -7.07
C VAL A 62 -3.98 8.24 -5.56
N VAL A 63 -3.58 7.10 -5.00
CA VAL A 63 -3.31 6.91 -3.58
C VAL A 63 -1.84 6.49 -3.41
N LEU A 64 -1.04 7.33 -2.77
CA LEU A 64 0.31 6.96 -2.36
C LEU A 64 0.27 6.06 -1.12
N VAL A 65 1.00 4.96 -1.16
CA VAL A 65 1.08 3.98 -0.07
C VAL A 65 2.52 3.88 0.41
N GLU A 66 2.82 4.50 1.56
CA GLU A 66 4.11 4.32 2.22
C GLU A 66 4.18 2.94 2.88
N ASN A 67 4.90 2.01 2.29
CA ASN A 67 5.16 0.70 2.89
C ASN A 67 6.33 0.80 3.89
N GLN A 68 6.04 0.76 5.17
CA GLN A 68 7.02 0.92 6.25
C GLN A 68 7.84 -0.34 6.54
N ARG A 69 7.95 -1.26 5.59
CA ARG A 69 8.74 -2.50 5.74
C ARG A 69 10.18 -2.22 6.18
N PHE A 70 10.80 -1.18 5.65
CA PHE A 70 12.18 -0.76 5.94
C PHE A 70 12.28 0.47 6.84
N GLY A 71 11.20 0.85 7.50
CA GLY A 71 11.09 2.05 8.33
C GLY A 71 10.21 3.12 7.69
N ALA A 72 9.85 4.12 8.48
CA ALA A 72 9.03 5.24 8.02
C ALA A 72 9.88 6.36 7.40
N ILE A 73 9.35 7.03 6.40
CA ILE A 73 10.00 8.21 5.78
C ILE A 73 10.31 9.29 6.81
N GLY A 74 9.42 9.51 7.77
CA GLY A 74 9.64 10.48 8.84
C GLY A 74 10.83 10.17 9.77
N GLN A 75 11.41 8.98 9.69
CA GLN A 75 12.62 8.57 10.42
C GLN A 75 13.91 8.80 9.62
N LEU A 76 13.80 9.15 8.33
CA LEU A 76 14.96 9.44 7.51
C LEU A 76 15.64 10.73 7.96
N HIS A 77 16.97 10.72 7.90
CA HIS A 77 17.74 11.95 8.17
C HIS A 77 17.43 12.99 7.08
N PRO A 78 17.12 14.26 7.43
CA PRO A 78 16.73 15.29 6.45
C PRO A 78 17.77 15.53 5.34
N ALA A 79 19.05 15.31 5.61
CA ALA A 79 20.11 15.45 4.61
C ALA A 79 20.29 14.19 3.73
N SER A 80 19.53 13.10 3.95
CA SER A 80 19.62 11.91 3.12
C SER A 80 19.04 12.18 1.73
N SER A 81 19.55 11.47 0.72
CA SER A 81 19.05 11.55 -0.65
C SER A 81 17.60 11.07 -0.74
N ALA A 82 17.23 10.03 0.00
CA ALA A 82 15.87 9.52 0.07
C ALA A 82 14.89 10.57 0.62
N HIS A 83 15.23 11.25 1.73
CA HIS A 83 14.39 12.30 2.29
C HIS A 83 14.22 13.47 1.31
N ARG A 84 15.29 13.90 0.64
CA ARG A 84 15.21 14.97 -0.37
C ARG A 84 14.36 14.56 -1.57
N ALA A 85 14.54 13.35 -2.11
CA ALA A 85 13.71 12.83 -3.19
C ALA A 85 12.21 12.85 -2.82
N TYR A 86 11.89 12.43 -1.60
CA TYR A 86 10.52 12.48 -1.09
C TYR A 86 10.00 13.91 -0.95
N ALA A 87 10.69 14.76 -0.16
CA ALA A 87 10.17 16.08 0.22
C ALA A 87 10.18 17.10 -0.94
N GLU A 88 11.20 17.04 -1.80
CA GLU A 88 11.40 18.04 -2.86
C GLU A 88 10.79 17.64 -4.20
N ARG A 89 10.52 16.33 -4.41
CA ARG A 89 10.03 15.82 -5.69
C ARG A 89 8.71 15.07 -5.59
N LEU A 90 8.61 14.02 -4.75
CA LEU A 90 7.40 13.20 -4.69
C LEU A 90 6.23 13.97 -4.06
N VAL A 91 6.44 14.64 -2.92
CA VAL A 91 5.38 15.41 -2.24
C VAL A 91 4.78 16.49 -3.14
N PRO A 92 5.56 17.35 -3.84
CA PRO A 92 5.01 18.33 -4.77
C PRO A 92 4.24 17.71 -5.94
N ALA A 93 4.76 16.62 -6.54
CA ALA A 93 4.11 15.92 -7.65
C ALA A 93 2.79 15.24 -7.22
N ALA A 94 2.70 14.86 -5.97
CA ALA A 94 1.56 14.17 -5.38
C ALA A 94 0.60 15.11 -4.61
N SER A 95 0.63 16.41 -4.86
CA SER A 95 -0.13 17.40 -4.09
C SER A 95 -1.65 17.22 -4.15
N THR A 96 -2.16 16.50 -5.15
CA THR A 96 -3.60 16.19 -5.33
C THR A 96 -3.93 14.72 -5.03
N THR A 97 -2.98 13.94 -4.54
CA THR A 97 -3.17 12.51 -4.24
C THR A 97 -3.55 12.29 -2.79
N SER A 98 -4.23 11.18 -2.53
CA SER A 98 -4.38 10.67 -1.16
C SER A 98 -3.11 9.96 -0.70
N TYR A 99 -2.90 9.89 0.62
CA TYR A 99 -1.73 9.25 1.22
C TYR A 99 -2.14 8.34 2.36
N ILE A 100 -1.63 7.12 2.35
CA ILE A 100 -1.79 6.17 3.44
C ILE A 100 -0.44 5.56 3.84
N THR A 101 -0.35 5.12 5.08
CA THR A 101 0.81 4.39 5.60
C THR A 101 0.45 2.92 5.82
N MET A 102 1.22 2.03 5.24
CA MET A 102 1.11 0.60 5.48
C MET A 102 2.15 0.20 6.55
N PRO A 103 1.72 0.01 7.82
CA PRO A 103 2.65 -0.25 8.91
C PRO A 103 3.34 -1.60 8.75
N LYS A 104 4.55 -1.71 9.30
CA LYS A 104 5.26 -2.99 9.35
C LYS A 104 4.57 -3.94 10.31
N ILE A 105 4.23 -5.13 9.85
CA ILE A 105 3.89 -6.24 10.75
C ILE A 105 5.21 -6.82 11.29
N PRO A 106 5.38 -7.02 12.60
CA PRO A 106 6.57 -7.67 13.16
C PRO A 106 6.83 -9.01 12.44
N ALA A 107 8.07 -9.24 11.97
CA ALA A 107 8.41 -10.38 11.11
C ALA A 107 8.06 -11.73 11.72
N ASN A 108 8.18 -11.84 13.06
CA ASN A 108 7.81 -13.07 13.78
C ASN A 108 6.30 -13.31 13.82
N SER A 109 5.47 -12.29 13.63
CA SER A 109 4.03 -12.41 13.74
C SER A 109 3.42 -12.97 12.45
N TYR A 110 3.73 -12.39 11.27
CA TYR A 110 3.13 -12.86 10.03
C TYR A 110 3.87 -14.03 9.39
N ALA A 111 5.20 -14.09 9.49
CA ALA A 111 6.01 -15.19 8.96
C ALA A 111 5.62 -16.59 9.50
N ARG A 112 4.88 -16.65 10.61
CA ARG A 112 4.34 -17.91 11.14
C ARG A 112 3.08 -18.39 10.45
N PHE A 113 2.35 -17.49 9.78
CA PHE A 113 1.09 -17.79 9.08
C PHE A 113 1.28 -18.01 7.58
N GLU A 114 2.30 -17.39 6.99
CA GLU A 114 2.58 -17.45 5.57
C GLU A 114 2.76 -18.88 5.03
N PRO A 115 3.53 -19.79 5.68
CA PRO A 115 3.66 -21.17 5.21
C PRO A 115 2.34 -21.95 5.19
N HIS A 116 1.35 -21.52 5.99
CA HIS A 116 0.03 -22.13 6.08
C HIS A 116 -0.99 -21.46 5.15
N ARG A 117 -0.56 -20.49 4.32
CA ARG A 117 -1.40 -19.74 3.37
C ARG A 117 -2.64 -19.11 4.03
N LEU A 118 -2.50 -18.67 5.28
CA LEU A 118 -3.58 -18.01 6.01
C LEU A 118 -3.64 -16.53 5.63
N SER A 119 -4.82 -16.06 5.22
CA SER A 119 -5.05 -14.64 5.00
C SER A 119 -5.08 -13.87 6.34
N PHE A 120 -4.80 -12.57 6.30
CA PHE A 120 -4.89 -11.71 7.49
C PHE A 120 -6.27 -11.80 8.16
N SER A 121 -7.34 -11.72 7.39
CA SER A 121 -8.70 -11.83 7.90
C SER A 121 -8.96 -13.18 8.57
N ARG A 122 -8.44 -14.28 8.03
CA ARG A 122 -8.56 -15.59 8.67
C ARG A 122 -7.82 -15.65 10.01
N VAL A 123 -6.57 -15.15 10.05
CA VAL A 123 -5.76 -15.11 11.28
C VAL A 123 -6.48 -14.37 12.40
N VAL A 124 -7.09 -13.23 12.12
CA VAL A 124 -7.80 -12.42 13.10
C VAL A 124 -9.05 -13.13 13.64
N GLN A 125 -9.69 -13.96 12.84
CA GLN A 125 -10.88 -14.73 13.25
C GLN A 125 -10.54 -16.00 14.05
N MET A 126 -9.30 -16.51 13.96
CA MET A 126 -8.89 -17.74 14.64
C MET A 126 -8.79 -17.55 16.15
N LEU A 127 -9.12 -18.61 16.87
CA LEU A 127 -8.84 -18.69 18.30
C LEU A 127 -7.34 -18.95 18.55
N PRO A 128 -6.75 -18.46 19.65
CA PRO A 128 -5.34 -18.72 19.97
C PRO A 128 -4.99 -20.22 20.05
N ALA A 129 -5.94 -21.07 20.39
CA ALA A 129 -5.74 -22.53 20.42
C ALA A 129 -5.57 -23.10 18.99
N GLU A 130 -6.37 -22.63 18.01
CA GLU A 130 -6.26 -23.02 16.60
C GLU A 130 -4.92 -22.57 15.99
N ILE A 131 -4.48 -21.35 16.35
CA ILE A 131 -3.16 -20.84 15.92
C ILE A 131 -2.04 -21.73 16.49
N THR A 132 -2.11 -22.07 17.77
CA THR A 132 -1.14 -22.97 18.41
C THR A 132 -1.08 -24.33 17.70
N GLU A 133 -2.22 -24.90 17.37
CA GLU A 133 -2.31 -26.19 16.66
C GLU A 133 -1.66 -26.15 15.28
N ILE A 134 -1.93 -25.10 14.52
CA ILE A 134 -1.44 -24.96 13.13
C ILE A 134 0.04 -24.57 13.09
N THR A 135 0.46 -23.64 13.94
CA THR A 135 1.79 -23.01 13.84
C THR A 135 2.81 -23.60 14.81
N GLY A 136 2.37 -24.38 15.81
CA GLY A 136 3.22 -24.86 16.91
C GLY A 136 3.64 -23.78 17.91
N LEU A 137 3.14 -22.54 17.76
CA LEU A 137 3.48 -21.45 18.69
C LEU A 137 2.89 -21.70 20.09
N PRO A 138 3.60 -21.32 21.18
CA PRO A 138 3.00 -21.20 22.49
C PRO A 138 1.78 -20.29 22.47
N ARG A 139 0.77 -20.58 23.30
CA ARG A 139 -0.50 -19.83 23.32
C ARG A 139 -0.32 -18.31 23.54
N ALA A 140 0.69 -17.91 24.33
CA ALA A 140 1.00 -16.49 24.54
C ALA A 140 1.47 -15.83 23.25
N ASP A 141 2.40 -16.47 22.53
CA ASP A 141 2.93 -15.96 21.27
C ASP A 141 1.85 -15.96 20.18
N ALA A 142 0.98 -16.96 20.14
CA ALA A 142 -0.17 -17.01 19.25
C ALA A 142 -1.11 -15.81 19.43
N LYS A 143 -1.33 -15.35 20.68
CA LYS A 143 -2.12 -14.14 20.97
C LYS A 143 -1.42 -12.87 20.47
N ILE A 144 -0.10 -12.77 20.70
CA ILE A 144 0.70 -11.61 20.25
C ILE A 144 0.65 -11.53 18.73
N CYS A 145 1.01 -12.61 18.04
CA CYS A 145 1.03 -12.64 16.57
C CYS A 145 -0.34 -12.30 15.96
N ARG A 146 -1.43 -12.85 16.52
CA ARG A 146 -2.80 -12.49 16.10
C ARG A 146 -3.10 -11.01 16.33
N GLY A 147 -2.68 -10.47 17.48
CA GLY A 147 -2.85 -9.06 17.84
C GLY A 147 -2.16 -8.12 16.85
N ASP A 148 -0.93 -8.45 16.47
CA ASP A 148 -0.15 -7.66 15.50
C ASP A 148 -0.83 -7.64 14.11
N VAL A 149 -1.36 -8.77 13.65
CA VAL A 149 -2.11 -8.85 12.39
C VAL A 149 -3.44 -8.09 12.50
N ALA A 150 -4.14 -8.17 13.64
CA ALA A 150 -5.38 -7.45 13.86
C ALA A 150 -5.15 -5.92 13.87
N PHE A 151 -4.08 -5.47 14.51
CA PHE A 151 -3.68 -4.07 14.52
C PHE A 151 -3.39 -3.56 13.11
N PHE A 152 -2.61 -4.32 12.33
CA PHE A 152 -2.33 -3.99 10.93
C PHE A 152 -3.61 -3.80 10.12
N LEU A 153 -4.53 -4.77 10.17
CA LEU A 153 -5.80 -4.69 9.44
C LEU A 153 -6.65 -3.51 9.89
N ALA A 154 -6.78 -3.28 11.19
CA ALA A 154 -7.54 -2.15 11.72
C ALA A 154 -7.00 -0.81 11.22
N THR A 155 -5.66 -0.64 11.26
CA THR A 155 -4.99 0.56 10.76
C THR A 155 -5.22 0.77 9.26
N MET A 156 -5.16 -0.29 8.47
CA MET A 156 -5.40 -0.19 7.03
C MET A 156 -6.85 0.15 6.70
N PHE A 157 -7.82 -0.51 7.35
CA PHE A 157 -9.23 -0.23 7.13
C PHE A 157 -9.62 1.19 7.54
N GLU A 158 -9.12 1.68 8.67
CA GLU A 158 -9.35 3.05 9.11
C GLU A 158 -8.88 4.07 8.05
N GLN A 159 -7.71 3.87 7.45
CA GLN A 159 -7.20 4.75 6.40
C GLN A 159 -8.00 4.63 5.10
N PHE A 160 -8.44 3.44 4.72
CA PHE A 160 -9.31 3.25 3.57
C PHE A 160 -10.69 3.91 3.78
N ASP A 161 -11.25 3.79 4.97
CA ASP A 161 -12.52 4.45 5.30
C ASP A 161 -12.41 5.98 5.24
N GLN A 162 -11.26 6.56 5.61
CA GLN A 162 -11.02 8.00 5.47
C GLN A 162 -10.97 8.44 4.00
N ILE A 163 -10.44 7.61 3.11
CA ILE A 163 -10.30 7.94 1.67
C ILE A 163 -11.60 7.67 0.91
N PHE A 164 -12.26 6.54 1.19
CA PHE A 164 -13.39 6.04 0.39
C PHE A 164 -14.73 6.09 1.12
N GLY A 165 -14.73 6.20 2.45
CA GLY A 165 -15.95 6.17 3.27
C GLY A 165 -16.79 7.45 3.23
N GLY A 166 -16.30 8.55 2.69
CA GLY A 166 -16.99 9.83 2.61
C GLY A 166 -18.11 9.94 1.57
N GLY A 167 -18.45 8.86 0.88
CA GLY A 167 -19.40 8.84 -0.24
C GLY A 167 -20.86 8.51 0.10
N ASN A 168 -21.20 8.26 1.38
CA ASN A 168 -22.57 7.97 1.81
C ASN A 168 -22.92 8.77 3.08
N ALA A 169 -23.23 10.03 2.89
CA ALA A 169 -24.00 10.82 3.84
C ALA A 169 -25.06 11.64 3.07
#